data_77e131676438a564104bba03232be1d3
#
_entry.id   77e131676438a564104bba03232be1d3
#
_cell.length_a   1.000
_cell.length_b   1.000
_cell.length_c   1.000
_cell.angle_alpha   90.00
_cell.angle_beta   90.00
_cell.angle_gamma   90.00
#
_symmetry.space_group_name_H-M   'P 1'
#
loop_
_entity.id
_entity.type
_entity.pdbx_description
1 polymer ?
#
loop_
_entity_poly.entity_id
_entity_poly.type
_entity_poly.pdbx_seq_one_letter_code
_entity_poly.pdbx_strand_id
1 'polypeptide(L)'
;LFIISSKSFGTIDTLSNAQTVRQWLDKSLGNDACAVKHHFIGVSTKPEKMTEWGIAPQNQFLLWDWVGGRYSLWSCIGLPIALSIGVEGFKQLLVGAYAVDEHVQHAPLSENIPTLMALLGLWNNNFLDIQTHAVLPYDGRLKYFASYLQQLEMESNGKSIQRSGQKVAMDTCPIVWGEVGPNAQHAFYQLLHQGTHSVSCDFIAPVQRYNANQFTYAENAEALIEQHHLALSNCLAQSRLLAFGNQALDQKELNDLPEYKQYEGNQPSTTLLLDELNPYSLGLLIALYEHKVFVQSVMWNINPFDQWGVEKGKEIANQILPVLNGNQDDLSQLDASTQGLIQVLMNK
;
A
#
# COMPACT_ATOMS: atom_id res chain seq x y z
N LEU A 1 10.59 5.07 -23.30
CA LEU A 1 11.17 3.99 -22.51
C LEU A 1 10.05 3.27 -21.76
N PHE A 2 10.03 1.93 -21.82
CA PHE A 2 9.09 1.07 -21.13
C PHE A 2 9.85 0.10 -20.24
N ILE A 3 9.35 -0.09 -19.01
CA ILE A 3 9.96 -0.99 -18.03
C ILE A 3 8.95 -2.10 -17.74
N ILE A 4 9.31 -3.34 -18.05
CA ILE A 4 8.52 -4.53 -17.75
C ILE A 4 9.05 -5.13 -16.45
N SER A 5 8.29 -5.00 -15.38
CA SER A 5 8.65 -5.54 -14.06
C SER A 5 7.74 -6.71 -13.72
N SER A 6 8.28 -7.92 -13.69
CA SER A 6 7.57 -9.13 -13.31
C SER A 6 8.54 -10.17 -12.77
N LYS A 7 8.40 -10.57 -11.51
CA LYS A 7 9.32 -11.52 -10.87
C LYS A 7 9.48 -12.80 -11.68
N SER A 8 8.39 -13.44 -12.10
CA SER A 8 8.40 -14.68 -12.89
C SER A 8 8.50 -14.47 -14.40
N PHE A 9 8.43 -13.22 -14.85
CA PHE A 9 8.23 -12.85 -16.25
C PHE A 9 7.18 -13.72 -16.95
N GLY A 10 6.04 -13.89 -16.26
CA GLY A 10 4.94 -14.76 -16.67
C GLY A 10 3.57 -14.28 -16.17
N THR A 11 3.50 -13.08 -15.56
CA THR A 11 2.24 -12.47 -15.14
C THR A 11 1.47 -12.04 -16.38
N ILE A 12 0.32 -12.66 -16.62
CA ILE A 12 -0.46 -12.49 -17.86
C ILE A 12 -0.81 -11.03 -18.10
N ASP A 13 -1.34 -10.34 -17.09
CA ASP A 13 -1.72 -8.92 -17.20
C ASP A 13 -0.53 -8.03 -17.61
N THR A 14 0.63 -8.25 -16.95
CA THR A 14 1.84 -7.48 -17.24
C THR A 14 2.33 -7.73 -18.68
N LEU A 15 2.36 -8.99 -19.12
CA LEU A 15 2.84 -9.32 -20.46
C LEU A 15 1.83 -8.93 -21.55
N SER A 16 0.54 -9.02 -21.30
CA SER A 16 -0.51 -8.54 -22.20
C SER A 16 -0.39 -7.04 -22.43
N ASN A 17 -0.25 -6.26 -21.35
CA ASN A 17 -0.03 -4.82 -21.45
C ASN A 17 1.29 -4.50 -22.18
N ALA A 18 2.36 -5.22 -21.88
CA ALA A 18 3.65 -5.06 -22.57
C ALA A 18 3.53 -5.38 -24.09
N GLN A 19 2.77 -6.41 -24.45
CA GLN A 19 2.52 -6.76 -25.85
C GLN A 19 1.71 -5.69 -26.59
N THR A 20 0.71 -5.10 -25.94
CA THR A 20 -0.06 -3.99 -26.49
C THR A 20 0.84 -2.78 -26.78
N VAL A 21 1.70 -2.43 -25.83
CA VAL A 21 2.68 -1.35 -26.00
C VAL A 21 3.66 -1.68 -27.14
N ARG A 22 4.14 -2.92 -27.23
CA ARG A 22 5.02 -3.36 -28.30
C ARG A 22 4.38 -3.18 -29.68
N GLN A 23 3.13 -3.64 -29.82
CA GLN A 23 2.38 -3.48 -31.08
C GLN A 23 2.17 -2.00 -31.46
N TRP A 24 1.89 -1.14 -30.48
CA TRP A 24 1.79 0.29 -30.71
C TRP A 24 3.13 0.89 -31.15
N LEU A 25 4.22 0.51 -30.51
CA LEU A 25 5.57 0.99 -30.83
C LEU A 25 6.00 0.54 -32.23
N ASP A 26 5.78 -0.75 -32.58
CA ASP A 26 6.10 -1.31 -33.88
C ASP A 26 5.39 -0.54 -35.00
N LYS A 27 4.10 -0.23 -34.82
CA LYS A 27 3.33 0.59 -35.79
C LYS A 27 3.89 2.02 -35.89
N SER A 28 4.29 2.61 -34.75
CA SER A 28 4.76 4.00 -34.72
C SER A 28 6.15 4.18 -35.30
N LEU A 29 7.00 3.14 -35.24
CA LEU A 29 8.38 3.14 -35.75
C LEU A 29 8.54 2.41 -37.09
N GLY A 30 7.44 2.07 -37.79
CA GLY A 30 7.47 1.41 -39.11
C GLY A 30 7.99 -0.04 -39.06
N ASN A 31 7.69 -0.77 -37.97
CA ASN A 31 8.15 -2.14 -37.72
C ASN A 31 9.68 -2.28 -37.63
N ASP A 32 10.33 -1.33 -36.94
CA ASP A 32 11.76 -1.42 -36.67
C ASP A 32 12.07 -2.65 -35.78
N ALA A 33 12.80 -3.61 -36.34
CA ALA A 33 13.22 -4.83 -35.66
C ALA A 33 14.07 -4.56 -34.40
N CYS A 34 14.63 -3.35 -34.25
CA CYS A 34 15.42 -2.92 -33.09
C CYS A 34 14.58 -2.20 -32.03
N ALA A 35 13.29 -1.93 -32.27
CA ALA A 35 12.45 -1.14 -31.35
C ALA A 35 12.45 -1.69 -29.92
N VAL A 36 12.30 -3.01 -29.77
CA VAL A 36 12.31 -3.64 -28.44
C VAL A 36 13.65 -3.47 -27.75
N LYS A 37 14.76 -3.61 -28.47
CA LYS A 37 16.13 -3.48 -27.92
C LYS A 37 16.44 -2.09 -27.39
N HIS A 38 15.85 -1.05 -27.98
CA HIS A 38 16.12 0.33 -27.63
C HIS A 38 15.13 0.94 -26.64
N HIS A 39 13.91 0.41 -26.60
CA HIS A 39 12.81 1.04 -25.86
C HIS A 39 12.30 0.26 -24.65
N PHE A 40 12.76 -0.99 -24.47
CA PHE A 40 12.32 -1.81 -23.35
C PHE A 40 13.46 -2.19 -22.40
N ILE A 41 13.15 -2.12 -21.11
CA ILE A 41 13.94 -2.64 -19.99
C ILE A 41 13.12 -3.74 -19.32
N GLY A 42 13.77 -4.83 -18.92
CA GLY A 42 13.16 -5.91 -18.16
C GLY A 42 13.71 -6.00 -16.74
N VAL A 43 12.82 -6.21 -15.78
CA VAL A 43 13.16 -6.49 -14.38
C VAL A 43 12.52 -7.81 -13.97
N SER A 44 13.33 -8.85 -13.74
CA SER A 44 12.84 -10.20 -13.45
C SER A 44 13.90 -11.08 -12.79
N THR A 45 13.48 -12.23 -12.23
CA THR A 45 14.38 -13.34 -11.86
C THR A 45 14.70 -14.25 -13.06
N LYS A 46 14.11 -14.00 -14.26
CA LYS A 46 14.11 -14.91 -15.43
C LYS A 46 14.74 -14.25 -16.64
N PRO A 47 16.08 -14.15 -16.72
CA PRO A 47 16.77 -13.52 -17.84
C PRO A 47 16.51 -14.21 -19.18
N GLU A 48 16.33 -15.54 -19.17
CA GLU A 48 16.01 -16.32 -20.36
C GLU A 48 14.69 -15.86 -21.01
N LYS A 49 13.63 -15.67 -20.17
CA LYS A 49 12.33 -15.21 -20.67
C LYS A 49 12.35 -13.76 -21.17
N MET A 50 13.14 -12.89 -20.50
CA MET A 50 13.35 -11.52 -20.98
C MET A 50 14.03 -11.51 -22.35
N THR A 51 15.01 -12.39 -22.56
CA THR A 51 15.70 -12.55 -23.85
C THR A 51 14.77 -13.09 -24.92
N GLU A 52 13.97 -14.13 -24.63
CA GLU A 52 12.95 -14.69 -25.53
C GLU A 52 11.91 -13.63 -25.94
N TRP A 53 11.54 -12.73 -25.02
CA TRP A 53 10.62 -11.63 -25.32
C TRP A 53 11.26 -10.57 -26.22
N GLY A 54 12.60 -10.54 -26.31
CA GLY A 54 13.39 -9.66 -27.17
C GLY A 54 14.14 -8.53 -26.45
N ILE A 55 14.13 -8.52 -25.11
CA ILE A 55 14.86 -7.51 -24.32
C ILE A 55 16.35 -7.83 -24.39
N ALA A 56 17.14 -6.85 -24.81
CA ALA A 56 18.59 -7.01 -24.92
C ALA A 56 19.23 -7.24 -23.53
N PRO A 57 20.25 -8.11 -23.40
CA PRO A 57 20.86 -8.45 -22.12
C PRO A 57 21.33 -7.23 -21.28
N GLN A 58 21.84 -6.18 -21.93
CA GLN A 58 22.26 -4.94 -21.26
C GLN A 58 21.10 -4.14 -20.67
N ASN A 59 19.87 -4.45 -21.05
CA ASN A 59 18.64 -3.81 -20.57
C ASN A 59 17.87 -4.71 -19.58
N GLN A 60 18.49 -5.78 -19.08
CA GLN A 60 17.92 -6.71 -18.14
C GLN A 60 18.45 -6.46 -16.73
N PHE A 61 17.59 -6.19 -15.79
CA PHE A 61 17.90 -6.02 -14.39
C PHE A 61 17.42 -7.25 -13.62
N LEU A 62 18.35 -7.97 -12.99
CA LEU A 62 18.06 -9.22 -12.31
C LEU A 62 17.54 -8.96 -10.90
N LEU A 63 16.40 -9.55 -10.61
CA LEU A 63 15.81 -9.62 -9.28
C LEU A 63 16.22 -10.94 -8.60
N TRP A 64 16.46 -10.90 -7.31
CA TRP A 64 16.79 -12.09 -6.52
C TRP A 64 15.53 -12.88 -6.12
N ASP A 65 15.63 -14.21 -6.06
CA ASP A 65 14.49 -15.07 -5.74
C ASP A 65 13.92 -14.84 -4.33
N TRP A 66 14.74 -14.41 -3.39
CA TRP A 66 14.33 -14.10 -2.03
C TRP A 66 13.60 -12.77 -1.88
N VAL A 67 13.60 -11.91 -2.91
CA VAL A 67 12.86 -10.63 -2.88
C VAL A 67 11.38 -10.88 -3.10
N GLY A 68 10.56 -10.61 -2.09
CA GLY A 68 9.10 -10.66 -2.20
C GLY A 68 8.55 -9.44 -2.95
N GLY A 69 7.49 -9.62 -3.76
CA GLY A 69 6.91 -8.55 -4.60
C GLY A 69 6.56 -7.28 -3.81
N ARG A 70 5.81 -7.42 -2.72
CA ARG A 70 5.37 -6.30 -1.86
C ARG A 70 6.47 -5.67 -1.00
N TYR A 71 7.64 -6.32 -0.94
CA TYR A 71 8.86 -5.83 -0.27
C TYR A 71 9.96 -5.44 -1.26
N SER A 72 9.64 -5.34 -2.56
CA SER A 72 10.64 -5.26 -3.63
C SER A 72 11.11 -3.86 -3.98
N LEU A 73 10.52 -2.81 -3.41
CA LEU A 73 10.80 -1.41 -3.75
C LEU A 73 12.29 -1.05 -3.63
N TRP A 74 12.98 -1.65 -2.69
CA TRP A 74 14.41 -1.46 -2.40
C TRP A 74 15.35 -2.10 -3.43
N SER A 75 14.83 -2.99 -4.27
CA SER A 75 15.55 -3.72 -5.31
C SER A 75 15.54 -2.99 -6.66
N CYS A 76 15.94 -3.66 -7.73
CA CYS A 76 15.82 -3.13 -9.09
C CYS A 76 14.37 -2.86 -9.55
N ILE A 77 13.35 -3.31 -8.82
CA ILE A 77 11.95 -2.88 -8.99
C ILE A 77 11.80 -1.38 -8.76
N GLY A 78 12.64 -0.77 -7.92
CA GLY A 78 12.69 0.67 -7.70
C GLY A 78 13.27 1.50 -8.85
N LEU A 79 13.68 0.89 -9.96
CA LEU A 79 14.24 1.60 -11.10
C LEU A 79 13.35 2.76 -11.61
N PRO A 80 12.02 2.62 -11.75
CA PRO A 80 11.16 3.74 -12.14
C PRO A 80 11.22 4.91 -11.15
N ILE A 81 11.36 4.61 -9.86
CA ILE A 81 11.50 5.62 -8.81
C ILE A 81 12.84 6.34 -8.97
N ALA A 82 13.94 5.59 -9.13
CA ALA A 82 15.26 6.17 -9.33
C ALA A 82 15.33 7.06 -10.58
N LEU A 83 14.62 6.69 -11.65
CA LEU A 83 14.52 7.52 -12.86
C LEU A 83 13.67 8.78 -12.63
N SER A 84 12.68 8.72 -11.77
CA SER A 84 11.75 9.81 -11.49
C SER A 84 12.33 10.86 -10.54
N ILE A 85 12.98 10.43 -9.44
CA ILE A 85 13.50 11.31 -8.39
C ILE A 85 15.03 11.48 -8.43
N GLY A 86 15.69 10.85 -9.40
CA GLY A 86 17.15 10.83 -9.53
C GLY A 86 17.82 9.83 -8.59
N VAL A 87 19.08 9.49 -8.91
CA VAL A 87 19.86 8.51 -8.16
C VAL A 87 20.06 8.94 -6.70
N GLU A 88 20.29 10.24 -6.48
CA GLU A 88 20.49 10.75 -5.12
C GLU A 88 19.23 10.67 -4.29
N GLY A 89 18.07 11.03 -4.85
CA GLY A 89 16.79 10.85 -4.18
C GLY A 89 16.49 9.39 -3.85
N PHE A 90 16.82 8.46 -4.75
CA PHE A 90 16.66 7.04 -4.49
C PHE A 90 17.60 6.53 -3.38
N LYS A 91 18.85 7.01 -3.35
CA LYS A 91 19.77 6.71 -2.24
C LYS A 91 19.25 7.22 -0.90
N GLN A 92 18.71 8.44 -0.85
CA GLN A 92 18.08 8.95 0.37
C GLN A 92 16.91 8.07 0.84
N LEU A 93 16.09 7.56 -0.09
CA LEU A 93 15.03 6.61 0.22
C LEU A 93 15.59 5.34 0.89
N LEU A 94 16.67 4.78 0.34
CA LEU A 94 17.35 3.61 0.91
C LEU A 94 17.96 3.92 2.29
N VAL A 95 18.58 5.08 2.47
CA VAL A 95 19.16 5.50 3.76
C VAL A 95 18.08 5.67 4.83
N GLY A 96 16.90 6.20 4.46
CA GLY A 96 15.76 6.30 5.37
C GLY A 96 15.28 4.92 5.84
N ALA A 97 15.17 3.95 4.92
CA ALA A 97 14.84 2.58 5.27
C ALA A 97 15.89 1.93 6.18
N TYR A 98 17.15 2.08 5.83
CA TYR A 98 18.28 1.56 6.62
C TYR A 98 18.29 2.12 8.05
N ALA A 99 17.91 3.38 8.24
CA ALA A 99 17.81 3.96 9.58
C ALA A 99 16.78 3.24 10.47
N VAL A 100 15.71 2.69 9.87
CA VAL A 100 14.75 1.86 10.61
C VAL A 100 15.33 0.48 10.89
N ASP A 101 16.07 -0.11 9.96
CA ASP A 101 16.75 -1.40 10.18
C ASP A 101 17.69 -1.32 11.40
N GLU A 102 18.51 -0.27 11.47
CA GLU A 102 19.40 0.01 12.60
C GLU A 102 18.59 0.23 13.91
N HIS A 103 17.49 0.99 13.83
CA HIS A 103 16.64 1.22 14.98
C HIS A 103 16.03 -0.09 15.52
N VAL A 104 15.51 -0.94 14.63
CA VAL A 104 14.92 -2.24 15.02
C VAL A 104 15.96 -3.15 15.69
N GLN A 105 17.20 -3.13 15.22
CA GLN A 105 18.25 -3.98 15.76
C GLN A 105 18.79 -3.51 17.11
N HIS A 106 18.82 -2.20 17.36
CA HIS A 106 19.57 -1.63 18.48
C HIS A 106 18.69 -0.98 19.57
N ALA A 107 17.46 -0.53 19.22
CA ALA A 107 16.58 0.08 20.19
C ALA A 107 16.04 -0.95 21.19
N PRO A 108 15.96 -0.60 22.50
CA PRO A 108 15.29 -1.44 23.47
C PRO A 108 13.80 -1.61 23.10
N LEU A 109 13.18 -2.74 23.47
CA LEU A 109 11.79 -3.04 23.09
C LEU A 109 10.80 -1.93 23.47
N SER A 110 11.03 -1.25 24.57
CA SER A 110 10.20 -0.12 25.05
C SER A 110 10.29 1.15 24.21
N GLU A 111 11.26 1.23 23.29
CA GLU A 111 11.50 2.37 22.42
C GLU A 111 11.50 1.99 20.94
N ASN A 112 11.38 0.69 20.63
CA ASN A 112 11.40 0.14 19.28
C ASN A 112 10.06 0.43 18.58
N ILE A 113 10.02 1.47 17.78
CA ILE A 113 8.77 2.01 17.18
C ILE A 113 8.01 0.95 16.38
N PRO A 114 8.60 0.21 15.41
CA PRO A 114 7.86 -0.82 14.69
C PRO A 114 7.30 -1.92 15.59
N THR A 115 8.06 -2.33 16.61
CA THR A 115 7.61 -3.33 17.59
C THR A 115 6.44 -2.80 18.42
N LEU A 116 6.50 -1.55 18.89
CA LEU A 116 5.40 -0.93 19.62
C LEU A 116 4.14 -0.80 18.76
N MET A 117 4.27 -0.39 17.49
CA MET A 117 3.16 -0.35 16.54
C MET A 117 2.57 -1.74 16.29
N ALA A 118 3.42 -2.76 16.18
CA ALA A 118 2.98 -4.15 16.02
C ALA A 118 2.19 -4.65 17.24
N LEU A 119 2.67 -4.35 18.44
CA LEU A 119 2.00 -4.69 19.72
C LEU A 119 0.65 -3.98 19.84
N LEU A 120 0.58 -2.68 19.52
CA LEU A 120 -0.67 -1.92 19.53
C LEU A 120 -1.67 -2.48 18.51
N GLY A 121 -1.20 -2.82 17.30
CA GLY A 121 -2.05 -3.45 16.28
C GLY A 121 -2.59 -4.80 16.73
N LEU A 122 -1.76 -5.64 17.34
CA LEU A 122 -2.19 -6.92 17.92
C LEU A 122 -3.16 -6.70 19.08
N TRP A 123 -2.89 -5.73 19.96
CA TRP A 123 -3.79 -5.39 21.05
C TRP A 123 -5.18 -4.97 20.54
N ASN A 124 -5.21 -4.07 19.57
CA ASN A 124 -6.46 -3.61 18.97
C ASN A 124 -7.24 -4.78 18.35
N ASN A 125 -6.57 -5.59 17.52
CA ASN A 125 -7.21 -6.67 16.77
C ASN A 125 -7.65 -7.84 17.67
N ASN A 126 -6.80 -8.28 18.60
CA ASN A 126 -7.01 -9.53 19.33
C ASN A 126 -7.63 -9.35 20.73
N PHE A 127 -7.52 -8.17 21.35
CA PHE A 127 -8.02 -7.93 22.70
C PHE A 127 -9.15 -6.90 22.75
N LEU A 128 -9.19 -5.96 21.81
CA LEU A 128 -10.25 -4.96 21.72
C LEU A 128 -11.29 -5.26 20.61
N ASP A 129 -11.11 -6.36 19.87
CA ASP A 129 -11.97 -6.78 18.77
C ASP A 129 -12.14 -5.70 17.67
N ILE A 130 -11.07 -4.93 17.43
CA ILE A 130 -11.06 -3.89 16.39
C ILE A 130 -10.49 -4.49 15.11
N GLN A 131 -11.38 -4.94 14.22
CA GLN A 131 -11.04 -5.70 13.01
C GLN A 131 -10.64 -4.83 11.81
N THR A 132 -10.54 -3.52 11.98
CA THR A 132 -10.29 -2.59 10.88
C THR A 132 -9.34 -1.47 11.31
N HIS A 133 -8.44 -1.08 10.39
CA HIS A 133 -7.39 -0.11 10.62
C HIS A 133 -7.35 0.93 9.51
N ALA A 134 -7.60 2.19 9.85
CA ALA A 134 -7.60 3.30 8.91
C ALA A 134 -6.25 4.04 8.90
N VAL A 135 -5.67 4.24 7.73
CA VAL A 135 -4.44 5.02 7.52
C VAL A 135 -4.81 6.36 6.90
N LEU A 136 -4.54 7.44 7.62
CA LEU A 136 -5.07 8.78 7.38
C LEU A 136 -3.91 9.80 7.20
N PRO A 137 -3.24 9.81 6.03
CA PRO A 137 -2.18 10.77 5.78
C PRO A 137 -2.74 12.18 5.53
N TYR A 138 -2.19 13.17 6.20
CA TYR A 138 -2.53 14.59 6.03
C TYR A 138 -1.58 15.31 5.06
N ASP A 139 -1.14 14.57 4.04
CA ASP A 139 -0.42 15.09 2.89
C ASP A 139 -0.85 14.35 1.61
N GLY A 140 -1.31 15.08 0.60
CA GLY A 140 -1.81 14.52 -0.65
C GLY A 140 -0.75 13.74 -1.46
N ARG A 141 0.55 13.94 -1.19
CA ARG A 141 1.62 13.14 -1.79
C ARG A 141 1.60 11.67 -1.33
N LEU A 142 0.96 11.39 -0.18
CA LEU A 142 0.76 10.05 0.38
C LEU A 142 -0.60 9.43 0.01
N LYS A 143 -1.32 9.96 -0.97
CA LYS A 143 -2.67 9.47 -1.34
C LYS A 143 -2.77 7.98 -1.65
N TYR A 144 -1.68 7.36 -2.11
CA TYR A 144 -1.64 5.92 -2.40
C TYR A 144 -1.01 5.10 -1.27
N PHE A 145 -0.64 5.72 -0.16
CA PHE A 145 0.04 5.02 0.92
C PHE A 145 -0.87 3.98 1.59
N ALA A 146 -2.13 4.30 1.84
CA ALA A 146 -3.11 3.33 2.34
C ALA A 146 -3.25 2.12 1.39
N SER A 147 -3.34 2.34 0.07
CA SER A 147 -3.41 1.27 -0.93
C SER A 147 -2.14 0.42 -0.97
N TYR A 148 -0.97 1.01 -0.78
CA TYR A 148 0.29 0.27 -0.63
C TYR A 148 0.26 -0.64 0.61
N LEU A 149 -0.18 -0.11 1.75
CA LEU A 149 -0.27 -0.86 3.00
C LEU A 149 -1.33 -1.97 2.95
N GLN A 150 -2.39 -1.82 2.15
CA GLN A 150 -3.35 -2.90 1.90
C GLN A 150 -2.65 -4.15 1.37
N GLN A 151 -1.83 -4.00 0.35
CA GLN A 151 -1.06 -5.14 -0.15
C GLN A 151 0.00 -5.58 0.86
N LEU A 152 0.78 -4.65 1.40
CA LEU A 152 1.85 -4.98 2.34
C LEU A 152 1.34 -5.80 3.53
N GLU A 153 0.29 -5.36 4.20
CA GLU A 153 -0.19 -5.96 5.45
C GLU A 153 -1.17 -7.11 5.19
N MET A 154 -2.20 -6.91 4.35
CA MET A 154 -3.24 -7.93 4.17
C MET A 154 -2.75 -9.14 3.38
N GLU A 155 -1.88 -8.97 2.38
CA GLU A 155 -1.28 -10.10 1.67
C GLU A 155 -0.24 -10.83 2.52
N SER A 156 0.48 -10.12 3.41
CA SER A 156 1.46 -10.72 4.32
C SER A 156 0.79 -11.44 5.49
N ASN A 157 -0.12 -10.77 6.18
CA ASN A 157 -0.66 -11.21 7.47
C ASN A 157 -2.09 -11.73 7.41
N GLY A 158 -2.78 -11.61 6.28
CA GLY A 158 -4.11 -12.19 6.07
C GLY A 158 -4.03 -13.71 5.92
N LYS A 159 -3.59 -14.41 6.96
CA LYS A 159 -3.35 -15.84 6.97
C LYS A 159 -4.10 -16.52 8.14
N SER A 160 -4.66 -17.69 7.87
CA SER A 160 -5.36 -18.52 8.86
C SER A 160 -4.56 -19.74 9.33
N ILE A 161 -3.35 -19.93 8.77
CA ILE A 161 -2.50 -21.10 9.02
C ILE A 161 -1.15 -20.64 9.53
N GLN A 162 -0.71 -21.23 10.66
CA GLN A 162 0.61 -21.03 11.23
C GLN A 162 1.71 -21.71 10.40
N ARG A 163 2.96 -21.31 10.62
CA ARG A 163 4.15 -21.97 10.02
C ARG A 163 4.24 -23.45 10.32
N SER A 164 3.63 -23.90 11.41
CA SER A 164 3.52 -25.32 11.80
C SER A 164 2.47 -26.10 10.98
N GLY A 165 1.66 -25.44 10.15
CA GLY A 165 0.53 -26.04 9.44
C GLY A 165 -0.79 -26.10 10.25
N GLN A 166 -0.79 -25.62 11.49
CA GLN A 166 -1.98 -25.56 12.33
C GLN A 166 -2.79 -24.29 12.06
N LYS A 167 -4.09 -24.32 12.36
CA LYS A 167 -4.92 -23.10 12.33
C LYS A 167 -4.47 -22.10 13.40
N VAL A 168 -4.48 -20.83 13.07
CA VAL A 168 -4.26 -19.76 14.04
C VAL A 168 -5.43 -19.74 15.03
N ALA A 169 -5.14 -19.57 16.32
CA ALA A 169 -6.16 -19.57 17.38
C ALA A 169 -6.81 -18.19 17.63
N MET A 170 -6.33 -17.14 16.96
CA MET A 170 -6.79 -15.76 17.10
C MET A 170 -6.89 -15.10 15.71
N ASP A 171 -7.57 -13.96 15.63
CA ASP A 171 -7.65 -13.21 14.38
C ASP A 171 -6.29 -12.62 14.02
N THR A 172 -5.98 -12.69 12.72
CA THR A 172 -4.79 -12.07 12.16
C THR A 172 -5.20 -10.84 11.35
N CYS A 173 -4.31 -9.95 11.06
CA CYS A 173 -4.43 -8.87 10.10
C CYS A 173 -5.80 -8.13 10.06
N PRO A 174 -5.90 -6.92 10.56
CA PRO A 174 -7.11 -6.12 10.37
C PRO A 174 -7.33 -5.78 8.88
N ILE A 175 -8.54 -5.39 8.51
CA ILE A 175 -8.83 -4.80 7.20
C ILE A 175 -8.17 -3.41 7.16
N VAL A 176 -7.18 -3.24 6.31
CA VAL A 176 -6.48 -1.96 6.12
C VAL A 176 -7.16 -1.15 5.02
N TRP A 177 -7.43 0.11 5.30
CA TRP A 177 -8.03 1.07 4.37
C TRP A 177 -7.62 2.49 4.73
N GLY A 178 -8.06 3.48 3.98
CA GLY A 178 -7.81 4.87 4.32
C GLY A 178 -7.84 5.79 3.11
N GLU A 179 -7.69 7.06 3.39
CA GLU A 179 -7.71 8.15 2.41
C GLU A 179 -6.94 9.33 2.99
N VAL A 180 -6.54 10.28 2.16
CA VAL A 180 -5.98 11.55 2.59
C VAL A 180 -6.93 12.24 3.56
N GLY A 181 -6.43 12.63 4.75
CA GLY A 181 -7.24 13.10 5.87
C GLY A 181 -8.28 14.15 5.53
N PRO A 182 -7.96 15.26 4.83
CA PRO A 182 -8.96 16.26 4.40
C PRO A 182 -10.10 15.67 3.57
N ASN A 183 -9.84 14.72 2.66
CA ASN A 183 -10.88 14.03 1.90
C ASN A 183 -11.67 13.06 2.77
N ALA A 184 -10.98 12.32 3.62
CA ALA A 184 -11.55 11.36 4.57
C ALA A 184 -12.60 12.00 5.48
N GLN A 185 -12.36 13.23 5.94
CA GLN A 185 -13.30 14.00 6.78
C GLN A 185 -14.68 14.13 6.14
N HIS A 186 -14.73 14.26 4.82
CA HIS A 186 -15.98 14.39 4.07
C HIS A 186 -16.55 13.06 3.57
N ALA A 187 -15.82 11.96 3.74
CA ALA A 187 -16.23 10.65 3.25
C ALA A 187 -16.71 9.71 4.36
N PHE A 188 -15.96 9.53 5.44
CA PHE A 188 -16.25 8.47 6.41
C PHE A 188 -15.96 8.83 7.88
N TYR A 189 -15.59 10.06 8.22
CA TYR A 189 -15.40 10.44 9.63
C TYR A 189 -16.68 10.38 10.44
N GLN A 190 -17.84 10.49 9.81
CA GLN A 190 -19.13 10.23 10.45
C GLN A 190 -19.16 8.83 11.12
N LEU A 191 -18.66 7.81 10.40
CA LEU A 191 -18.56 6.45 10.94
C LEU A 191 -17.50 6.37 12.05
N LEU A 192 -16.35 7.01 11.89
CA LEU A 192 -15.28 6.96 12.87
C LEU A 192 -15.70 7.56 14.22
N HIS A 193 -16.52 8.63 14.23
CA HIS A 193 -16.92 9.33 15.44
C HIS A 193 -18.22 8.83 16.05
N GLN A 194 -19.19 8.42 15.24
CA GLN A 194 -20.55 8.10 15.69
C GLN A 194 -21.09 6.79 15.13
N GLY A 195 -20.23 5.99 14.47
CA GLY A 195 -20.60 4.66 13.99
C GLY A 195 -20.60 3.64 15.12
N THR A 196 -21.13 2.46 14.83
CA THR A 196 -21.24 1.34 15.79
C THR A 196 -20.00 0.44 15.81
N HIS A 197 -19.02 0.70 14.94
CA HIS A 197 -17.79 -0.09 14.84
C HIS A 197 -16.60 0.74 15.28
N SER A 198 -15.79 0.19 16.18
CA SER A 198 -14.50 0.77 16.52
C SER A 198 -13.50 0.58 15.39
N VAL A 199 -12.72 1.62 15.11
CA VAL A 199 -11.68 1.64 14.07
C VAL A 199 -10.38 2.16 14.69
N SER A 200 -9.30 1.42 14.59
CA SER A 200 -7.97 1.96 14.93
C SER A 200 -7.47 2.84 13.79
N CYS A 201 -6.82 3.96 14.12
CA CYS A 201 -6.38 4.93 13.13
C CYS A 201 -4.90 5.27 13.26
N ASP A 202 -4.20 5.37 12.12
CA ASP A 202 -2.88 6.00 12.04
C ASP A 202 -3.00 7.33 11.31
N PHE A 203 -2.73 8.43 12.01
CA PHE A 203 -2.60 9.77 11.45
C PHE A 203 -1.15 10.00 11.06
N ILE A 204 -0.89 10.44 9.82
CA ILE A 204 0.48 10.67 9.33
C ILE A 204 0.54 12.09 8.78
N ALA A 205 1.42 12.93 9.34
CA ALA A 205 1.55 14.32 8.91
C ALA A 205 3.01 14.79 8.88
N PRO A 206 3.45 15.50 7.84
CA PRO A 206 4.72 16.23 7.88
C PRO A 206 4.56 17.51 8.69
N VAL A 207 5.52 17.80 9.57
CA VAL A 207 5.57 19.05 10.33
C VAL A 207 5.82 20.22 9.38
N GLN A 208 6.76 20.04 8.43
CA GLN A 208 7.05 20.99 7.39
C GLN A 208 6.69 20.44 6.01
N ARG A 209 5.87 21.15 5.26
CA ARG A 209 5.53 20.78 3.89
C ARG A 209 6.23 21.67 2.87
N TYR A 210 6.38 22.93 3.20
CA TYR A 210 6.90 23.97 2.34
C TYR A 210 8.11 24.63 3.02
N ASN A 211 9.24 24.61 2.32
CA ASN A 211 10.44 25.33 2.76
C ASN A 211 10.58 26.62 1.94
N ALA A 212 10.93 27.71 2.57
CA ALA A 212 10.99 29.02 1.95
C ALA A 212 11.90 29.06 0.69
N ASN A 213 12.89 28.16 0.62
CA ASN A 213 13.80 28.05 -0.52
C ASN A 213 13.19 27.36 -1.76
N GLN A 214 12.05 26.65 -1.60
CA GLN A 214 11.35 25.97 -2.71
C GLN A 214 10.38 26.94 -3.44
N PHE A 215 10.10 28.11 -2.86
CA PHE A 215 9.11 29.07 -3.35
C PHE A 215 9.72 30.31 -4.01
N THR A 216 10.82 30.17 -4.74
CA THR A 216 11.43 31.30 -5.48
C THR A 216 10.47 32.03 -6.45
N TYR A 217 9.26 31.50 -6.67
CA TYR A 217 8.24 32.06 -7.57
C TYR A 217 6.81 32.10 -6.98
N ALA A 218 6.64 31.87 -5.66
CA ALA A 218 5.29 31.76 -5.12
C ALA A 218 4.81 33.10 -4.55
N GLU A 219 4.07 33.84 -5.35
CA GLU A 219 3.18 34.93 -4.88
C GLU A 219 2.19 34.46 -3.79
N ASN A 220 2.04 33.12 -3.58
CA ASN A 220 1.09 32.49 -2.68
C ASN A 220 1.76 31.64 -1.56
N ALA A 221 3.03 31.86 -1.23
CA ALA A 221 3.73 31.06 -0.23
C ALA A 221 3.04 31.07 1.15
N GLU A 222 2.55 32.23 1.58
CA GLU A 222 1.83 32.39 2.85
C GLU A 222 0.52 31.58 2.86
N ALA A 223 -0.27 31.63 1.79
CA ALA A 223 -1.51 30.88 1.66
C ALA A 223 -1.28 29.36 1.68
N LEU A 224 -0.19 28.89 1.09
CA LEU A 224 0.17 27.47 1.11
C LEU A 224 0.61 27.00 2.52
N ILE A 225 1.32 27.85 3.25
CA ILE A 225 1.70 27.59 4.64
C ILE A 225 0.43 27.56 5.51
N GLU A 226 -0.48 28.51 5.34
CA GLU A 226 -1.75 28.56 6.07
C GLU A 226 -2.60 27.30 5.79
N GLN A 227 -2.70 26.86 4.53
CA GLN A 227 -3.36 25.61 4.16
C GLN A 227 -2.73 24.40 4.83
N HIS A 228 -1.41 24.38 4.94
CA HIS A 228 -0.72 23.29 5.65
C HIS A 228 -1.03 23.32 7.15
N HIS A 229 -0.99 24.50 7.78
CA HIS A 229 -1.37 24.62 9.19
C HIS A 229 -2.83 24.23 9.43
N LEU A 230 -3.73 24.55 8.50
CA LEU A 230 -5.11 24.07 8.56
C LEU A 230 -5.20 22.54 8.49
N ALA A 231 -4.42 21.91 7.62
CA ALA A 231 -4.37 20.45 7.54
C ALA A 231 -3.85 19.83 8.83
N LEU A 232 -2.77 20.38 9.42
CA LEU A 232 -2.23 19.92 10.70
C LEU A 232 -3.23 20.11 11.85
N SER A 233 -3.89 21.27 11.92
CA SER A 233 -4.90 21.52 12.95
C SER A 233 -6.07 20.54 12.86
N ASN A 234 -6.52 20.21 11.65
CA ASN A 234 -7.52 19.16 11.43
C ASN A 234 -7.01 17.78 11.88
N CYS A 235 -5.78 17.41 11.52
CA CYS A 235 -5.16 16.14 11.95
C CYS A 235 -5.22 16.00 13.48
N LEU A 236 -4.74 17.03 14.20
CA LEU A 236 -4.70 17.03 15.67
C LEU A 236 -6.11 17.07 16.28
N ALA A 237 -7.02 17.85 15.70
CA ALA A 237 -8.40 17.94 16.17
C ALA A 237 -9.13 16.60 16.05
N GLN A 238 -8.96 15.88 14.92
CA GLN A 238 -9.60 14.60 14.69
C GLN A 238 -9.05 13.52 15.63
N SER A 239 -7.73 13.44 15.81
CA SER A 239 -7.12 12.49 16.73
C SER A 239 -7.55 12.77 18.18
N ARG A 240 -7.64 14.05 18.58
CA ARG A 240 -8.13 14.46 19.89
C ARG A 240 -9.60 14.07 20.11
N LEU A 241 -10.46 14.31 19.10
CA LEU A 241 -11.88 14.00 19.21
C LEU A 241 -12.14 12.48 19.25
N LEU A 242 -11.37 11.68 18.51
CA LEU A 242 -11.42 10.22 18.61
C LEU A 242 -11.02 9.73 20.02
N ALA A 243 -9.99 10.33 20.62
CA ALA A 243 -9.51 9.94 21.93
C ALA A 243 -10.49 10.33 23.06
N PHE A 244 -10.95 11.58 23.07
CA PHE A 244 -11.66 12.17 24.21
C PHE A 244 -13.18 12.30 24.01
N GLY A 245 -13.69 12.19 22.78
CA GLY A 245 -15.11 12.35 22.48
C GLY A 245 -15.68 13.66 23.04
N ASN A 246 -16.80 13.57 23.73
CA ASN A 246 -17.44 14.71 24.38
C ASN A 246 -16.53 15.49 25.36
N GLN A 247 -15.52 14.82 25.97
CA GLN A 247 -14.58 15.52 26.86
C GLN A 247 -13.64 16.48 26.13
N ALA A 248 -13.59 16.41 24.79
CA ALA A 248 -12.86 17.39 23.97
C ALA A 248 -13.63 18.71 23.76
N LEU A 249 -14.92 18.75 24.11
CA LEU A 249 -15.83 19.88 23.91
C LEU A 249 -15.88 20.79 25.13
N ASP A 250 -16.30 22.04 24.95
CA ASP A 250 -16.50 22.97 26.04
C ASP A 250 -17.73 22.59 26.88
N GLN A 251 -17.70 22.89 28.19
CA GLN A 251 -18.80 22.59 29.12
C GLN A 251 -20.15 23.23 28.70
N LYS A 252 -20.11 24.37 28.01
CA LYS A 252 -21.32 25.02 27.49
C LYS A 252 -21.97 24.24 26.34
N GLU A 253 -21.13 23.62 25.52
CA GLU A 253 -21.60 22.79 24.39
C GLU A 253 -22.20 21.48 24.89
N LEU A 254 -21.64 20.91 25.96
CA LEU A 254 -22.10 19.64 26.54
C LEU A 254 -23.49 19.71 27.16
N ASN A 255 -23.86 20.85 27.80
CA ASN A 255 -25.10 20.96 28.55
C ASN A 255 -26.37 20.83 27.70
N ASP A 256 -26.31 21.15 26.42
CA ASP A 256 -27.44 21.12 25.49
C ASP A 256 -27.21 20.16 24.28
N LEU A 257 -26.21 19.28 24.35
CA LEU A 257 -25.83 18.40 23.25
C LEU A 257 -26.80 17.21 23.14
N PRO A 258 -27.63 17.14 22.09
CA PRO A 258 -28.56 16.02 21.91
C PRO A 258 -27.77 14.73 21.60
N GLU A 259 -28.35 13.57 21.88
CA GLU A 259 -27.70 12.26 21.72
C GLU A 259 -27.09 12.05 20.33
N TYR A 260 -27.78 12.49 19.27
CA TYR A 260 -27.30 12.35 17.89
C TYR A 260 -26.10 13.26 17.54
N LYS A 261 -25.67 14.10 18.43
CA LYS A 261 -24.45 14.96 18.30
C LYS A 261 -23.34 14.57 19.28
N GLN A 262 -23.54 13.52 20.05
CA GLN A 262 -22.53 13.10 21.02
C GLN A 262 -21.40 12.32 20.33
N TYR A 263 -20.23 12.41 20.92
CA TYR A 263 -19.00 11.71 20.51
C TYR A 263 -18.56 10.81 21.66
N GLU A 264 -18.51 9.52 21.42
CA GLU A 264 -18.15 8.55 22.46
C GLU A 264 -16.69 8.67 22.90
N GLY A 265 -15.77 8.92 21.96
CA GLY A 265 -14.35 8.92 22.23
C GLY A 265 -13.80 7.50 22.46
N ASN A 266 -12.67 7.42 23.15
CA ASN A 266 -11.99 6.15 23.47
C ASN A 266 -11.66 5.28 22.25
N GLN A 267 -11.48 5.91 21.09
CA GLN A 267 -11.05 5.24 19.86
C GLN A 267 -9.53 5.28 19.76
N PRO A 268 -8.85 4.13 19.56
CA PRO A 268 -7.40 4.09 19.52
C PRO A 268 -6.84 4.73 18.24
N SER A 269 -5.84 5.58 18.42
CA SER A 269 -5.13 6.14 17.28
C SER A 269 -3.65 6.34 17.58
N THR A 270 -2.83 6.28 16.53
CA THR A 270 -1.40 6.64 16.55
C THR A 270 -1.21 7.87 15.66
N THR A 271 -0.39 8.81 16.09
CA THR A 271 -0.02 9.97 15.27
C THR A 271 1.48 9.91 14.98
N LEU A 272 1.82 9.80 13.69
CA LEU A 272 3.18 9.80 13.17
C LEU A 272 3.48 11.18 12.57
N LEU A 273 4.41 11.90 13.19
CA LEU A 273 4.90 13.18 12.69
C LEU A 273 6.26 12.97 12.01
N LEU A 274 6.35 13.41 10.77
CA LEU A 274 7.59 13.45 10.01
C LEU A 274 8.10 14.90 10.00
N ASP A 275 9.39 15.14 10.14
CA ASP A 275 9.92 16.51 10.05
C ASP A 275 9.49 17.18 8.72
N GLU A 276 9.72 16.48 7.62
CA GLU A 276 9.22 16.81 6.28
C GLU A 276 8.98 15.54 5.48
N LEU A 277 8.18 15.60 4.42
CA LEU A 277 8.01 14.48 3.49
C LEU A 277 8.99 14.63 2.32
N ASN A 278 10.10 13.93 2.42
CA ASN A 278 11.16 13.81 1.42
C ASN A 278 11.50 12.34 1.17
N PRO A 279 12.39 11.98 0.23
CA PRO A 279 12.76 10.59 -0.02
C PRO A 279 13.25 9.84 1.22
N TYR A 280 14.04 10.48 2.09
CA TYR A 280 14.52 9.87 3.32
C TYR A 280 13.39 9.49 4.28
N SER A 281 12.52 10.45 4.60
CA SER A 281 11.39 10.21 5.52
C SER A 281 10.35 9.26 4.94
N LEU A 282 10.17 9.24 3.61
CA LEU A 282 9.33 8.25 2.94
C LEU A 282 9.93 6.84 3.06
N GLY A 283 11.23 6.70 2.86
CA GLY A 283 11.95 5.43 3.07
C GLY A 283 11.81 4.91 4.49
N LEU A 284 12.00 5.81 5.47
CA LEU A 284 11.79 5.53 6.87
C LEU A 284 10.34 5.06 7.15
N LEU A 285 9.35 5.79 6.63
CA LEU A 285 7.94 5.46 6.84
C LEU A 285 7.58 4.08 6.26
N ILE A 286 8.02 3.76 5.06
CA ILE A 286 7.77 2.46 4.41
C ILE A 286 8.40 1.34 5.23
N ALA A 287 9.68 1.43 5.57
CA ALA A 287 10.39 0.41 6.34
C ALA A 287 9.79 0.20 7.73
N LEU A 288 9.30 1.28 8.37
CA LEU A 288 8.61 1.21 9.66
C LEU A 288 7.39 0.29 9.59
N TYR A 289 6.57 0.40 8.54
CA TYR A 289 5.42 -0.49 8.34
C TYR A 289 5.84 -1.90 7.89
N GLU A 290 6.89 -2.06 7.09
CA GLU A 290 7.41 -3.38 6.73
C GLU A 290 7.85 -4.16 7.98
N HIS A 291 8.59 -3.52 8.89
CA HIS A 291 8.98 -4.14 10.16
C HIS A 291 7.79 -4.38 11.10
N LYS A 292 6.82 -3.45 11.19
CA LYS A 292 5.56 -3.67 11.93
C LYS A 292 4.89 -4.96 11.47
N VAL A 293 4.69 -5.11 10.17
CA VAL A 293 4.03 -6.27 9.56
C VAL A 293 4.82 -7.56 9.82
N PHE A 294 6.13 -7.50 9.70
CA PHE A 294 7.00 -8.64 10.01
C PHE A 294 6.90 -9.05 11.48
N VAL A 295 6.99 -8.11 12.42
CA VAL A 295 6.88 -8.40 13.87
C VAL A 295 5.52 -9.02 14.19
N GLN A 296 4.42 -8.49 13.64
CA GLN A 296 3.09 -9.08 13.82
C GLN A 296 3.03 -10.51 13.29
N SER A 297 3.64 -10.79 12.14
CA SER A 297 3.69 -12.15 11.57
C SER A 297 4.38 -13.15 12.48
N VAL A 298 5.45 -12.71 13.15
CA VAL A 298 6.17 -13.52 14.14
C VAL A 298 5.29 -13.81 15.34
N MET A 299 4.56 -12.82 15.83
CA MET A 299 3.65 -12.98 16.98
C MET A 299 2.50 -13.94 16.68
N TRP A 300 1.93 -13.88 15.48
CA TRP A 300 0.88 -14.82 15.03
C TRP A 300 1.45 -16.16 14.56
N ASN A 301 2.78 -16.30 14.48
CA ASN A 301 3.48 -17.48 13.98
C ASN A 301 3.08 -17.86 12.54
N ILE A 302 2.86 -16.87 11.68
CA ILE A 302 2.48 -17.04 10.27
C ILE A 302 3.65 -16.71 9.34
N ASN A 303 3.55 -17.12 8.05
CA ASN A 303 4.53 -16.73 7.03
C ASN A 303 4.07 -15.49 6.28
N PRO A 304 4.76 -14.33 6.41
CA PRO A 304 4.37 -13.10 5.73
C PRO A 304 4.84 -13.02 4.27
N PHE A 305 5.60 -13.99 3.77
CA PHE A 305 6.29 -13.90 2.48
C PHE A 305 5.68 -14.74 1.36
N ASP A 306 4.59 -15.47 1.62
CA ASP A 306 3.81 -16.20 0.63
C ASP A 306 2.43 -15.56 0.39
N GLN A 307 1.71 -16.03 -0.63
CA GLN A 307 0.39 -15.53 -1.02
C GLN A 307 -0.46 -16.62 -1.73
N TRP A 308 -0.55 -17.80 -1.15
CA TRP A 308 -1.27 -18.94 -1.74
C TRP A 308 -2.73 -18.64 -2.08
N GLY A 309 -3.37 -17.71 -1.37
CA GLY A 309 -4.76 -17.31 -1.57
C GLY A 309 -5.07 -16.73 -2.96
N VAL A 310 -4.06 -16.25 -3.69
CA VAL A 310 -4.27 -15.65 -5.04
C VAL A 310 -3.97 -16.62 -6.19
N GLU A 311 -3.49 -17.85 -5.92
CA GLU A 311 -3.06 -18.77 -6.98
C GLU A 311 -4.25 -19.42 -7.69
N LYS A 312 -5.24 -19.93 -6.97
CA LYS A 312 -6.38 -20.63 -7.55
C LYS A 312 -7.27 -19.75 -8.42
N GLY A 313 -7.44 -18.48 -8.07
CA GLY A 313 -8.16 -17.52 -8.90
C GLY A 313 -7.54 -17.38 -10.30
N LYS A 314 -6.21 -17.35 -10.38
CA LYS A 314 -5.49 -17.28 -11.65
C LYS A 314 -5.68 -18.57 -12.50
N GLU A 315 -5.62 -19.74 -11.85
CA GLU A 315 -5.87 -21.01 -12.54
C GLU A 315 -7.28 -21.06 -13.16
N ILE A 316 -8.30 -20.65 -12.39
CA ILE A 316 -9.70 -20.59 -12.89
C ILE A 316 -9.84 -19.56 -13.99
N ALA A 317 -9.24 -18.38 -13.86
CA ALA A 317 -9.28 -17.35 -14.90
C ALA A 317 -8.70 -17.86 -16.23
N ASN A 318 -7.60 -18.65 -16.18
CA ASN A 318 -7.01 -19.27 -17.35
C ASN A 318 -7.93 -20.34 -18.01
N GLN A 319 -8.86 -20.93 -17.28
CA GLN A 319 -9.86 -21.85 -17.82
C GLN A 319 -11.03 -21.08 -18.48
N ILE A 320 -11.39 -19.91 -17.95
CA ILE A 320 -12.50 -19.08 -18.47
C ILE A 320 -12.07 -18.28 -19.71
N LEU A 321 -10.85 -17.78 -19.76
CA LEU A 321 -10.37 -16.91 -20.83
C LEU A 321 -10.53 -17.51 -22.24
N PRO A 322 -10.21 -18.80 -22.54
CA PRO A 322 -10.44 -19.40 -23.84
C PRO A 322 -11.92 -19.41 -24.26
N VAL A 323 -12.84 -19.56 -23.31
CA VAL A 323 -14.28 -19.52 -23.56
C VAL A 323 -14.71 -18.12 -23.98
N LEU A 324 -14.31 -17.10 -23.25
CA LEU A 324 -14.61 -15.69 -23.60
C LEU A 324 -14.01 -15.27 -24.93
N ASN A 325 -12.90 -15.88 -25.33
CA ASN A 325 -12.28 -15.67 -26.65
C ASN A 325 -12.92 -16.49 -27.79
N GLY A 326 -13.95 -17.28 -27.51
CA GLY A 326 -14.60 -18.15 -28.50
C GLY A 326 -13.75 -19.35 -28.96
N ASN A 327 -12.74 -19.71 -28.22
CA ASN A 327 -11.83 -20.83 -28.51
C ASN A 327 -12.26 -22.15 -27.87
N GLN A 328 -13.24 -22.14 -26.97
CA GLN A 328 -13.77 -23.28 -26.26
C GLN A 328 -15.22 -23.01 -25.86
N ASP A 329 -16.11 -24.03 -26.03
CA ASP A 329 -17.54 -23.94 -25.72
C ASP A 329 -17.95 -24.74 -24.49
N ASP A 330 -17.03 -25.55 -23.92
CA ASP A 330 -17.34 -26.41 -22.78
C ASP A 330 -17.32 -25.62 -21.47
N LEU A 331 -18.52 -25.42 -20.90
CA LEU A 331 -18.76 -24.78 -19.62
C LEU A 331 -19.07 -25.77 -18.50
N SER A 332 -19.05 -27.08 -18.77
CA SER A 332 -19.54 -28.13 -17.85
C SER A 332 -18.82 -28.20 -16.52
N GLN A 333 -17.59 -27.69 -16.46
CA GLN A 333 -16.77 -27.65 -15.25
C GLN A 333 -17.04 -26.44 -14.35
N LEU A 334 -17.83 -25.47 -14.81
CA LEU A 334 -18.15 -24.24 -14.10
C LEU A 334 -19.51 -24.36 -13.43
N ASP A 335 -19.68 -23.65 -12.33
CA ASP A 335 -20.98 -23.54 -11.65
C ASP A 335 -22.00 -22.76 -12.49
N ALA A 336 -23.29 -22.96 -12.17
CA ALA A 336 -24.40 -22.37 -12.95
C ALA A 336 -24.39 -20.83 -12.98
N SER A 337 -23.90 -20.17 -11.90
CA SER A 337 -23.79 -18.71 -11.85
C SER A 337 -22.75 -18.22 -12.85
N THR A 338 -21.55 -18.83 -12.82
CA THR A 338 -20.46 -18.48 -13.75
C THR A 338 -20.84 -18.76 -15.19
N GLN A 339 -21.49 -19.92 -15.48
CA GLN A 339 -22.00 -20.25 -16.82
C GLN A 339 -22.99 -19.18 -17.33
N GLY A 340 -23.97 -18.79 -16.50
CA GLY A 340 -24.97 -17.79 -16.84
C GLY A 340 -24.35 -16.42 -17.16
N LEU A 341 -23.35 -16.00 -16.35
CA LEU A 341 -22.64 -14.75 -16.58
C LEU A 341 -21.85 -14.77 -17.90
N ILE A 342 -21.14 -15.87 -18.19
CA ILE A 342 -20.43 -16.05 -19.47
C ILE A 342 -21.38 -15.98 -20.66
N GLN A 343 -22.55 -16.66 -20.59
CA GLN A 343 -23.53 -16.60 -21.65
C GLN A 343 -24.03 -15.17 -21.93
N VAL A 344 -24.25 -14.37 -20.87
CA VAL A 344 -24.61 -12.95 -21.03
C VAL A 344 -23.51 -12.14 -21.71
N LEU A 345 -22.24 -12.42 -21.37
CA LEU A 345 -21.09 -11.73 -21.96
C LEU A 345 -20.87 -12.09 -23.44
N MET A 346 -21.12 -13.35 -23.81
CA MET A 346 -20.91 -13.83 -25.18
C MET A 346 -22.07 -13.46 -26.11
N ASN A 347 -23.27 -13.21 -25.59
CA ASN A 347 -24.45 -12.83 -26.39
C ASN A 347 -24.51 -11.33 -26.73
N LYS A 348 -23.45 -10.55 -26.43
CA LYS A 348 -23.28 -9.14 -26.83
C LYS A 348 -22.38 -9.02 -28.05
#